data_8fd33d7598793a142e6013b8835405da
#
_entry.id   8fd33d7598793a142e6013b8835405da
#
_cell.length_a   1.000
_cell.length_b   1.000
_cell.length_c   1.000
_cell.angle_alpha   90.00
_cell.angle_beta   90.00
_cell.angle_gamma   90.00
#
_symmetry.space_group_name_H-M   'P 1'
#
loop_
_entity.id
_entity.type
_entity.pdbx_description
1 polymer ?
#
loop_
_entity_poly.entity_id
_entity_poly.type
_entity_poly.pdbx_seq_one_letter_code
_entity_poly.pdbx_strand_id
1 'polypeptide(L)'
;MSKKNNQVISIDKFNKIEELYYNRANNFYINLDKDIMLDVYSIITKKHKRKKKISLRFLDWFVTKYCKLYLISFNVNNKYNKEDKYNINNRYKAQLKSFHKIYLDPFKRTKESFKFIYKCQGYEFITSLCQLNFMKWIIEYDILKYVINNYETLITKVEYVNNLHKKNKNDEKSSVYSFNSSSSLTVDLDNNKVSKKDNTKRLILEI
;
A
#
# COMPACT_ATOMS: atom_id res chain seq x y z
N MET A 1 30.57 -5.50 5.60
CA MET A 1 29.15 -5.04 5.48
C MET A 1 28.73 -4.40 6.80
N SER A 2 28.66 -3.09 6.86
CA SER A 2 28.30 -2.37 8.10
C SER A 2 26.82 -2.61 8.41
N LYS A 3 26.52 -3.21 9.57
CA LYS A 3 25.18 -3.30 10.11
C LYS A 3 24.66 -1.86 10.32
N LYS A 4 23.72 -1.39 9.47
CA LYS A 4 23.03 -0.12 9.72
C LYS A 4 22.26 -0.27 11.02
N ASN A 5 22.76 0.36 12.09
CA ASN A 5 22.05 0.50 13.34
C ASN A 5 20.73 1.22 13.05
N ASN A 6 19.60 0.49 13.21
CA ASN A 6 18.28 1.10 13.23
C ASN A 6 18.18 1.89 14.54
N GLN A 7 18.59 3.14 14.51
CA GLN A 7 18.54 4.03 15.68
C GLN A 7 17.06 4.25 16.03
N VAL A 8 16.69 3.89 17.26
CA VAL A 8 15.38 4.23 17.85
C VAL A 8 15.54 5.62 18.45
N ILE A 9 14.69 6.56 18.00
CA ILE A 9 14.69 7.93 18.49
C ILE A 9 13.55 8.16 19.49
N SER A 10 13.71 9.18 20.34
CA SER A 10 12.59 9.69 21.15
C SER A 10 11.64 10.52 20.29
N ILE A 11 10.35 10.50 20.62
CA ILE A 11 9.29 11.27 19.96
C ILE A 11 9.58 12.79 20.05
N ASP A 12 10.26 13.24 21.11
CA ASP A 12 10.62 14.63 21.32
C ASP A 12 11.56 15.20 20.22
N LYS A 13 12.15 14.33 19.40
CA LYS A 13 13.00 14.69 18.26
C LYS A 13 12.23 14.86 16.95
N PHE A 14 10.92 14.74 16.96
CA PHE A 14 10.11 14.95 15.78
C PHE A 14 10.09 16.41 15.37
N ASN A 15 10.17 16.65 14.06
CA ASN A 15 9.88 17.97 13.52
C ASN A 15 8.37 18.25 13.54
N LYS A 16 7.95 19.51 13.29
CA LYS A 16 6.54 19.91 13.33
C LYS A 16 5.62 19.07 12.43
N ILE A 17 6.12 18.61 11.29
CA ILE A 17 5.34 17.78 10.33
C ILE A 17 5.20 16.36 10.88
N GLU A 18 6.27 15.80 11.42
CA GLU A 18 6.27 14.46 12.03
C GLU A 18 5.38 14.42 13.27
N GLU A 19 5.44 15.45 14.09
CA GLU A 19 4.55 15.61 15.24
C GLU A 19 3.08 15.68 14.83
N LEU A 20 2.75 16.43 13.77
CA LEU A 20 1.39 16.50 13.23
C LEU A 20 0.90 15.13 12.77
N TYR A 21 1.71 14.38 12.03
CA TYR A 21 1.35 13.04 11.57
C TYR A 21 1.26 12.04 12.72
N TYR A 22 2.16 12.14 13.69
CA TYR A 22 2.12 11.32 14.89
C TYR A 22 0.84 11.56 15.69
N ASN A 23 0.48 12.81 15.96
CA ASN A 23 -0.72 13.17 16.71
C ASN A 23 -2.00 12.68 16.01
N ARG A 24 -2.09 12.82 14.68
CA ARG A 24 -3.21 12.29 13.89
C ARG A 24 -3.32 10.78 13.96
N ALA A 25 -2.20 10.07 13.86
CA ALA A 25 -2.18 8.61 13.99
C ALA A 25 -2.53 8.19 15.42
N ASN A 26 -1.94 8.83 16.43
CA ASN A 26 -2.16 8.53 17.83
C ASN A 26 -3.63 8.70 18.24
N ASN A 27 -4.25 9.81 17.84
CA ASN A 27 -5.68 10.07 18.08
C ASN A 27 -6.58 8.99 17.43
N PHE A 28 -6.21 8.49 16.27
CA PHE A 28 -6.91 7.38 15.63
C PHE A 28 -6.78 6.09 16.44
N TYR A 29 -5.57 5.72 16.85
CA TYR A 29 -5.30 4.45 17.54
C TYR A 29 -5.83 4.41 18.98
N ILE A 30 -5.88 5.53 19.70
CA ILE A 30 -6.47 5.61 21.03
C ILE A 30 -7.95 5.21 21.01
N ASN A 31 -8.66 5.57 19.93
CA ASN A 31 -10.09 5.31 19.77
C ASN A 31 -10.39 4.04 18.94
N LEU A 32 -9.36 3.27 18.58
CA LEU A 32 -9.52 2.07 17.78
C LEU A 32 -10.06 0.91 18.64
N ASP A 33 -10.86 0.05 18.03
CA ASP A 33 -11.28 -1.20 18.65
C ASP A 33 -10.08 -2.05 19.09
N LYS A 34 -10.18 -2.70 20.26
CA LYS A 34 -9.07 -3.47 20.85
C LYS A 34 -8.65 -4.67 20.01
N ASP A 35 -9.59 -5.31 19.33
CA ASP A 35 -9.29 -6.46 18.44
C ASP A 35 -8.55 -6.01 17.20
N ILE A 36 -8.93 -4.86 16.63
CA ILE A 36 -8.22 -4.26 15.50
C ILE A 36 -6.84 -3.77 15.94
N MET A 37 -6.72 -3.20 17.14
CA MET A 37 -5.42 -2.81 17.69
C MET A 37 -4.48 -4.00 17.89
N LEU A 38 -5.01 -5.18 18.32
CA LEU A 38 -4.25 -6.43 18.38
C LEU A 38 -3.75 -6.87 16.99
N ASP A 39 -4.56 -6.69 15.95
CA ASP A 39 -4.14 -6.99 14.58
C ASP A 39 -3.01 -6.04 14.14
N VAL A 40 -3.12 -4.74 14.42
CA VAL A 40 -2.05 -3.76 14.15
C VAL A 40 -0.75 -4.16 14.83
N TYR A 41 -0.79 -4.44 16.13
CA TYR A 41 0.36 -4.91 16.90
C TYR A 41 0.98 -6.16 16.28
N SER A 42 0.16 -7.16 15.95
CA SER A 42 0.60 -8.44 15.38
C SER A 42 1.25 -8.27 14.02
N ILE A 43 0.68 -7.42 13.15
CA ILE A 43 1.16 -7.16 11.79
C ILE A 43 2.50 -6.41 11.81
N ILE A 44 2.64 -5.38 12.64
CA ILE A 44 3.86 -4.56 12.72
C ILE A 44 4.99 -5.34 13.38
N THR A 45 4.73 -6.04 14.49
CA THR A 45 5.75 -6.77 15.26
C THR A 45 6.06 -8.15 14.69
N LYS A 46 5.21 -8.67 13.79
CA LYS A 46 5.23 -10.06 13.28
C LYS A 46 4.98 -11.10 14.38
N LYS A 47 4.44 -10.69 15.52
CA LYS A 47 4.06 -11.57 16.63
C LYS A 47 2.61 -11.98 16.46
N HIS A 48 2.35 -12.89 15.49
CA HIS A 48 0.99 -13.30 15.16
C HIS A 48 0.37 -14.14 16.27
N LYS A 49 -0.70 -13.61 16.88
CA LYS A 49 -1.55 -14.33 17.84
C LYS A 49 -2.74 -15.01 17.15
N ARG A 50 -3.04 -14.67 15.88
CA ARG A 50 -4.13 -15.24 15.09
C ARG A 50 -3.60 -16.25 14.07
N LYS A 51 -4.48 -17.17 13.59
CA LYS A 51 -4.15 -18.19 12.57
C LYS A 51 -3.70 -17.56 11.25
N LYS A 52 -4.29 -16.42 10.86
CA LYS A 52 -3.97 -15.71 9.62
C LYS A 52 -2.72 -14.84 9.80
N LYS A 53 -1.65 -15.20 9.12
CA LYS A 53 -0.34 -14.52 9.22
C LYS A 53 -0.26 -13.33 8.24
N ILE A 54 -1.11 -12.33 8.44
CA ILE A 54 -1.08 -11.10 7.63
C ILE A 54 0.15 -10.28 8.06
N SER A 55 0.92 -9.80 7.10
CA SER A 55 2.10 -8.97 7.31
C SER A 55 1.97 -7.63 6.59
N LEU A 56 2.75 -6.62 7.00
CA LEU A 56 2.84 -5.35 6.26
C LEU A 56 3.20 -5.57 4.78
N ARG A 57 4.05 -6.57 4.49
CA ARG A 57 4.44 -6.91 3.11
C ARG A 57 3.26 -7.46 2.30
N PHE A 58 2.39 -8.24 2.95
CA PHE A 58 1.20 -8.78 2.30
C PHE A 58 0.18 -7.67 2.01
N LEU A 59 -0.03 -6.74 2.94
CA LEU A 59 -0.90 -5.58 2.74
C LEU A 59 -0.37 -4.65 1.63
N ASP A 60 0.91 -4.35 1.63
CA ASP A 60 1.55 -3.58 0.56
C ASP A 60 1.41 -4.27 -0.81
N TRP A 61 1.66 -5.58 -0.88
CA TRP A 61 1.44 -6.38 -2.09
C TRP A 61 -0.03 -6.30 -2.56
N PHE A 62 -0.97 -6.44 -1.63
CA PHE A 62 -2.39 -6.36 -1.96
C PHE A 62 -2.73 -5.01 -2.62
N VAL A 63 -2.35 -3.91 -1.99
CA VAL A 63 -2.66 -2.56 -2.48
C VAL A 63 -1.93 -2.23 -3.78
N THR A 64 -0.64 -2.58 -3.88
CA THR A 64 0.22 -2.12 -4.98
C THR A 64 0.18 -3.01 -6.21
N LYS A 65 -0.05 -4.33 -6.04
CA LYS A 65 -0.03 -5.31 -7.13
C LYS A 65 -1.40 -5.92 -7.39
N TYR A 66 -2.02 -6.51 -6.37
CA TYR A 66 -3.30 -7.20 -6.54
C TYR A 66 -4.42 -6.23 -6.95
N CYS A 67 -4.62 -5.14 -6.20
CA CYS A 67 -5.63 -4.13 -6.54
C CYS A 67 -5.37 -3.43 -7.87
N LYS A 68 -4.10 -3.30 -8.29
CA LYS A 68 -3.76 -2.77 -9.61
C LYS A 68 -4.19 -3.73 -10.73
N LEU A 69 -3.91 -5.04 -10.56
CA LEU A 69 -4.19 -6.05 -11.58
C LEU A 69 -5.70 -6.30 -11.74
N TYR A 70 -6.42 -6.43 -10.63
CA TYR A 70 -7.85 -6.77 -10.62
C TYR A 70 -8.76 -5.56 -10.54
N LEU A 71 -8.22 -4.33 -10.56
CA LEU A 71 -8.96 -3.06 -10.47
C LEU A 71 -9.94 -3.03 -9.29
N ILE A 72 -9.50 -3.60 -8.14
CA ILE A 72 -10.34 -3.70 -6.95
C ILE A 72 -10.78 -2.32 -6.48
N SER A 73 -12.09 -2.18 -6.29
CA SER A 73 -12.72 -0.97 -5.79
C SER A 73 -13.60 -1.31 -4.59
N PHE A 74 -13.62 -0.43 -3.60
CA PHE A 74 -14.50 -0.53 -2.44
C PHE A 74 -15.51 0.62 -2.47
N ASN A 75 -16.72 0.33 -2.00
CA ASN A 75 -17.67 1.38 -1.66
C ASN A 75 -17.25 1.95 -0.31
N VAL A 76 -16.91 3.22 -0.28
CA VAL A 76 -16.72 3.92 1.00
C VAL A 76 -17.97 4.73 1.25
N ASN A 77 -18.71 4.38 2.31
CA ASN A 77 -19.80 5.20 2.79
C ASN A 77 -19.22 6.52 3.30
N ASN A 78 -19.17 7.51 2.44
CA ASN A 78 -18.82 8.85 2.85
C ASN A 78 -19.96 9.41 3.73
N LYS A 79 -19.60 10.19 4.76
CA LYS A 79 -20.54 10.98 5.60
C LYS A 79 -21.54 11.83 4.80
N TYR A 80 -21.37 11.91 3.48
CA TYR A 80 -22.17 12.70 2.54
C TYR A 80 -23.06 11.87 1.61
N ASN A 81 -23.37 10.60 1.96
CA ASN A 81 -24.31 9.73 1.21
C ASN A 81 -24.01 9.53 -0.29
N LYS A 82 -22.79 9.70 -0.74
CA LYS A 82 -22.38 9.34 -2.10
C LYS A 82 -21.57 8.05 -2.05
N GLU A 83 -22.09 7.02 -2.70
CA GLU A 83 -21.33 5.78 -2.98
C GLU A 83 -20.24 6.09 -4.01
N ASP A 84 -19.08 6.49 -3.54
CA ASP A 84 -17.93 6.67 -4.40
C ASP A 84 -17.18 5.34 -4.49
N LYS A 85 -17.20 4.71 -5.65
CA LYS A 85 -16.35 3.54 -5.95
C LYS A 85 -14.92 4.01 -6.17
N TYR A 86 -14.01 3.66 -5.27
CA TYR A 86 -12.61 4.02 -5.41
C TYR A 86 -11.75 2.82 -5.79
N ASN A 87 -10.97 2.96 -6.87
CA ASN A 87 -9.89 2.03 -7.13
C ASN A 87 -8.80 2.22 -6.05
N ILE A 88 -8.57 1.19 -5.25
CA ILE A 88 -7.67 1.22 -4.10
C ILE A 88 -6.23 1.57 -4.48
N ASN A 89 -5.73 1.01 -5.59
CA ASN A 89 -4.36 1.31 -6.03
C ASN A 89 -4.20 2.78 -6.45
N ASN A 90 -5.16 3.35 -7.16
CA ASN A 90 -5.12 4.74 -7.57
C ASN A 90 -5.22 5.68 -6.36
N ARG A 91 -6.08 5.35 -5.41
CA ARG A 91 -6.21 6.12 -4.17
C ARG A 91 -4.93 6.07 -3.34
N TYR A 92 -4.31 4.90 -3.21
CA TYR A 92 -3.01 4.80 -2.54
C TYR A 92 -1.93 5.66 -3.19
N LYS A 93 -1.86 5.67 -4.53
CA LYS A 93 -0.93 6.55 -5.27
C LYS A 93 -1.20 8.03 -5.02
N ALA A 94 -2.47 8.44 -4.97
CA ALA A 94 -2.85 9.81 -4.65
C ALA A 94 -2.42 10.17 -3.21
N GLN A 95 -2.66 9.29 -2.25
CA GLN A 95 -2.24 9.48 -0.86
C GLN A 95 -0.71 9.54 -0.72
N LEU A 96 0.04 8.71 -1.45
CA LEU A 96 1.51 8.78 -1.47
C LEU A 96 2.03 10.13 -1.99
N LYS A 97 1.30 10.79 -2.89
CA LYS A 97 1.65 12.15 -3.35
C LYS A 97 1.31 13.19 -2.28
N SER A 98 0.14 13.07 -1.65
CA SER A 98 -0.36 14.02 -0.65
C SER A 98 0.44 13.99 0.66
N PHE A 99 0.80 12.79 1.14
CA PHE A 99 1.53 12.62 2.42
C PHE A 99 3.04 12.66 2.27
N HIS A 100 3.58 12.76 1.05
CA HIS A 100 4.94 12.35 0.74
C HIS A 100 5.20 10.87 1.08
N LYS A 101 5.94 10.16 0.22
CA LYS A 101 6.23 8.71 0.41
C LYS A 101 6.90 8.38 1.75
N ILE A 102 7.64 9.34 2.31
CA ILE A 102 8.36 9.19 3.58
C ILE A 102 7.42 8.95 4.77
N TYR A 103 6.18 9.42 4.70
CA TYR A 103 5.24 9.32 5.82
C TYR A 103 4.13 8.27 5.63
N LEU A 104 4.05 7.61 4.46
CA LEU A 104 3.00 6.63 4.18
C LEU A 104 3.52 5.29 3.64
N ASP A 105 4.64 5.26 2.88
CA ASP A 105 5.20 4.00 2.35
C ASP A 105 5.86 3.20 3.49
N PRO A 106 5.29 2.06 3.93
CA PRO A 106 5.77 1.33 5.12
C PRO A 106 7.16 0.72 4.94
N PHE A 107 7.69 0.71 3.70
CA PHE A 107 9.00 0.18 3.35
C PHE A 107 9.99 1.25 2.88
N LYS A 108 9.60 2.52 2.95
CA LYS A 108 10.51 3.60 2.57
C LYS A 108 11.73 3.61 3.47
N ARG A 109 12.89 3.49 2.85
CA ARG A 109 14.22 3.57 3.51
C ARG A 109 14.83 4.92 3.21
N THR A 110 14.66 5.87 4.10
CA THR A 110 15.37 7.16 4.08
C THR A 110 16.15 7.31 5.37
N LYS A 111 17.09 8.26 5.40
CA LYS A 111 17.80 8.61 6.65
C LYS A 111 16.81 9.16 7.69
N GLU A 112 15.68 9.69 7.22
CA GLU A 112 14.63 10.33 8.02
C GLU A 112 13.51 9.36 8.44
N SER A 113 13.49 8.10 7.97
CA SER A 113 12.51 7.11 8.44
C SER A 113 12.95 6.48 9.76
N PHE A 114 12.90 7.28 10.80
CA PHE A 114 13.26 6.86 12.14
C PHE A 114 12.26 5.86 12.71
N LYS A 115 12.78 4.97 13.56
CA LYS A 115 11.96 4.10 14.40
C LYS A 115 11.87 4.70 15.79
N PHE A 116 10.73 4.50 16.42
CA PHE A 116 10.48 4.92 17.80
C PHE A 116 9.65 3.87 18.53
N ILE A 117 9.60 3.96 19.84
CA ILE A 117 8.74 3.12 20.67
C ILE A 117 7.36 3.76 20.70
N TYR A 118 6.35 3.03 20.23
CA TYR A 118 4.96 3.46 20.26
C TYR A 118 4.21 2.72 21.37
N LYS A 119 3.45 3.47 22.19
CA LYS A 119 2.65 2.93 23.30
C LYS A 119 1.21 3.33 23.09
N CYS A 120 0.33 2.36 23.01
CA CYS A 120 -1.10 2.59 22.87
C CYS A 120 -1.90 1.39 23.39
N GLN A 121 -2.99 1.63 24.14
CA GLN A 121 -3.92 0.60 24.62
C GLN A 121 -3.23 -0.61 25.29
N GLY A 122 -2.17 -0.38 26.06
CA GLY A 122 -1.40 -1.44 26.73
C GLY A 122 -0.41 -2.20 25.84
N TYR A 123 -0.30 -1.86 24.56
CA TYR A 123 0.74 -2.38 23.67
C TYR A 123 1.94 -1.43 23.60
N GLU A 124 3.15 -2.01 23.60
CA GLU A 124 4.40 -1.30 23.38
C GLU A 124 5.20 -1.99 22.28
N PHE A 125 5.62 -1.27 21.25
CA PHE A 125 6.37 -1.84 20.13
C PHE A 125 7.16 -0.78 19.34
N ILE A 126 8.21 -1.24 18.65
CA ILE A 126 9.02 -0.40 17.79
C ILE A 126 8.37 -0.31 16.41
N THR A 127 8.14 0.91 15.95
CA THR A 127 7.52 1.20 14.64
C THR A 127 8.11 2.48 14.03
N SER A 128 7.53 2.95 12.92
CA SER A 128 7.82 4.23 12.28
C SER A 128 6.53 4.94 11.89
N LEU A 129 6.60 6.26 11.67
CA LEU A 129 5.42 7.05 11.26
C LEU A 129 4.77 6.51 9.98
N CYS A 130 5.59 6.11 8.99
CA CYS A 130 5.05 5.55 7.76
C CYS A 130 4.29 4.23 7.98
N GLN A 131 4.75 3.37 8.90
CA GLN A 131 4.03 2.14 9.25
C GLN A 131 2.71 2.43 9.97
N LEU A 132 2.70 3.36 10.93
CA LEU A 132 1.46 3.77 11.59
C LEU A 132 0.48 4.39 10.60
N ASN A 133 0.92 5.35 9.79
CA ASN A 133 0.04 6.01 8.83
C ASN A 133 -0.47 5.05 7.75
N PHE A 134 0.35 4.11 7.29
CA PHE A 134 -0.08 3.07 6.35
C PHE A 134 -1.16 2.17 6.98
N MET A 135 -0.94 1.67 8.20
CA MET A 135 -1.93 0.83 8.88
C MET A 135 -3.22 1.59 9.18
N LYS A 136 -3.13 2.87 9.60
CA LYS A 136 -4.29 3.74 9.76
C LYS A 136 -5.08 3.80 8.45
N TRP A 137 -4.42 4.11 7.32
CA TRP A 137 -5.04 4.18 6.01
C TRP A 137 -5.68 2.85 5.60
N ILE A 138 -5.02 1.71 5.81
CA ILE A 138 -5.55 0.37 5.54
C ILE A 138 -6.83 0.09 6.32
N ILE A 139 -6.94 0.56 7.56
CA ILE A 139 -8.12 0.37 8.42
C ILE A 139 -9.24 1.32 8.02
N GLU A 140 -8.96 2.60 7.82
CA GLU A 140 -9.95 3.63 7.43
C GLU A 140 -10.67 3.33 6.12
N TYR A 141 -10.05 2.54 5.23
CA TYR A 141 -10.63 2.12 3.96
C TYR A 141 -11.11 0.67 3.96
N ASP A 142 -11.36 0.06 5.13
CA ASP A 142 -11.82 -1.33 5.31
C ASP A 142 -10.96 -2.40 4.60
N ILE A 143 -9.75 -2.03 4.15
CA ILE A 143 -8.85 -2.93 3.44
C ILE A 143 -8.42 -4.09 4.34
N LEU A 144 -8.12 -3.82 5.62
CA LEU A 144 -7.72 -4.84 6.58
C LEU A 144 -8.84 -5.89 6.74
N LYS A 145 -10.07 -5.44 6.92
CA LYS A 145 -11.25 -6.29 7.05
C LYS A 145 -11.42 -7.19 5.81
N TYR A 146 -11.32 -6.59 4.61
CA TYR A 146 -11.38 -7.34 3.36
C TYR A 146 -10.29 -8.39 3.26
N VAL A 147 -9.05 -8.03 3.55
CA VAL A 147 -7.89 -8.94 3.49
C VAL A 147 -8.04 -10.07 4.50
N ILE A 148 -8.54 -9.80 5.70
CA ILE A 148 -8.80 -10.83 6.72
C ILE A 148 -9.86 -11.81 6.20
N ASN A 149 -10.96 -11.33 5.64
CA ASN A 149 -12.06 -12.16 5.19
C ASN A 149 -11.69 -13.02 3.98
N ASN A 150 -10.84 -12.51 3.10
CA ASN A 150 -10.44 -13.18 1.85
C ASN A 150 -9.03 -13.78 1.89
N TYR A 151 -8.43 -13.95 3.07
CA TYR A 151 -7.01 -14.30 3.23
C TYR A 151 -6.62 -15.55 2.47
N GLU A 152 -7.38 -16.65 2.58
CA GLU A 152 -7.08 -17.94 1.93
C GLU A 152 -7.07 -17.81 0.40
N THR A 153 -8.03 -17.09 -0.16
CA THR A 153 -8.10 -16.83 -1.61
C THR A 153 -6.95 -15.92 -2.06
N LEU A 154 -6.59 -14.93 -1.26
CA LEU A 154 -5.54 -13.99 -1.62
C LEU A 154 -4.16 -14.65 -1.59
N ILE A 155 -3.89 -15.51 -0.61
CA ILE A 155 -2.58 -16.14 -0.46
C ILE A 155 -2.26 -17.06 -1.64
N THR A 156 -3.24 -17.78 -2.18
CA THR A 156 -3.05 -18.65 -3.35
C THR A 156 -2.71 -17.88 -4.63
N LYS A 157 -3.04 -16.59 -4.68
CA LYS A 157 -2.78 -15.72 -5.84
C LYS A 157 -1.44 -14.99 -5.79
N VAL A 158 -0.70 -15.06 -4.68
CA VAL A 158 0.53 -14.26 -4.49
C VAL A 158 1.56 -14.55 -5.59
N GLU A 159 1.86 -15.80 -5.86
CA GLU A 159 2.85 -16.19 -6.87
C GLU A 159 2.40 -15.80 -8.27
N TYR A 160 1.18 -16.10 -8.62
CA TYR A 160 0.62 -15.78 -9.94
C TYR A 160 0.70 -14.27 -10.23
N VAL A 161 0.24 -13.43 -9.31
CA VAL A 161 0.28 -11.97 -9.45
C VAL A 161 1.72 -11.44 -9.52
N ASN A 162 2.63 -12.00 -8.72
CA ASN A 162 4.04 -11.60 -8.75
C ASN A 162 4.71 -11.95 -10.10
N ASN A 163 4.36 -13.10 -10.68
CA ASN A 163 4.91 -13.53 -11.97
C ASN A 163 4.38 -12.67 -13.12
N LEU A 164 3.10 -12.33 -13.12
CA LEU A 164 2.53 -11.37 -14.10
C LEU A 164 3.21 -10.00 -14.03
N HIS A 165 3.44 -9.48 -12.83
CA HIS A 165 4.15 -8.20 -12.68
C HIS A 165 5.60 -8.23 -13.17
N LYS A 166 6.28 -9.40 -13.08
CA LYS A 166 7.63 -9.56 -13.62
C LYS A 166 7.61 -9.57 -15.15
N LYS A 167 6.67 -10.30 -15.79
CA LYS A 167 6.51 -10.32 -17.24
C LYS A 167 6.25 -8.93 -17.81
N ASN A 168 5.25 -8.23 -17.29
CA ASN A 168 4.92 -6.88 -17.76
C ASN A 168 6.10 -5.90 -17.67
N LYS A 169 6.93 -5.99 -16.62
CA LYS A 169 8.14 -5.15 -16.51
C LYS A 169 9.23 -5.50 -17.52
N ASN A 170 9.34 -6.76 -17.92
CA ASN A 170 10.30 -7.17 -18.93
C ASN A 170 9.85 -6.73 -20.33
N ASP A 171 8.56 -6.81 -20.62
CA ASP A 171 7.97 -6.36 -21.87
C ASP A 171 8.10 -4.83 -22.05
N GLU A 172 7.86 -4.05 -20.96
CA GLU A 172 8.11 -2.60 -20.96
C GLU A 172 9.59 -2.26 -21.21
N LYS A 173 10.52 -3.05 -20.67
CA LYS A 173 11.96 -2.84 -20.92
C LYS A 173 12.37 -3.22 -22.35
N SER A 174 11.87 -4.32 -22.89
CA SER A 174 12.17 -4.73 -24.26
C SER A 174 11.66 -3.75 -25.30
N SER A 175 10.48 -3.14 -25.07
CA SER A 175 9.94 -2.11 -25.97
C SER A 175 10.75 -0.81 -25.97
N VAL A 176 11.38 -0.45 -24.84
CA VAL A 176 12.27 0.72 -24.77
C VAL A 176 13.60 0.48 -25.51
N TYR A 177 14.11 -0.74 -25.48
CA TYR A 177 15.37 -1.08 -26.20
C TYR A 177 15.18 -1.20 -27.71
N SER A 178 13.98 -1.55 -28.20
CA SER A 178 13.69 -1.62 -29.64
C SER A 178 13.49 -0.23 -30.29
N PHE A 179 13.20 0.81 -29.49
CA PHE A 179 13.03 2.18 -30.01
C PHE A 179 14.36 2.93 -30.24
N ASN A 180 15.46 2.47 -29.64
CA ASN A 180 16.77 3.13 -29.72
C ASN A 180 17.70 2.58 -30.82
N SER A 181 17.26 1.64 -31.66
CA SER A 181 18.10 1.00 -32.69
C SER A 181 17.59 1.14 -34.13
N SER A 182 16.78 2.15 -34.42
CA SER A 182 16.40 2.42 -35.82
C SER A 182 16.58 3.90 -36.16
N SER A 183 17.68 4.18 -36.85
CA SER A 183 17.94 5.41 -37.55
C SER A 183 16.82 5.76 -38.53
N SER A 184 16.55 7.06 -38.60
CA SER A 184 16.00 7.84 -39.71
C SER A 184 15.21 7.09 -40.78
N LEU A 185 13.91 7.28 -40.81
CA LEU A 185 13.12 7.35 -42.07
C LEU A 185 11.88 8.25 -41.88
N THR A 186 11.67 9.05 -42.87
CA THR A 186 10.71 10.11 -43.09
C THR A 186 9.25 9.70 -42.88
N VAL A 187 8.49 10.69 -42.41
CA VAL A 187 7.05 10.69 -42.19
C VAL A 187 6.31 10.50 -43.51
N ASP A 188 5.33 9.60 -43.53
CA ASP A 188 4.12 9.73 -44.33
C ASP A 188 2.90 9.46 -43.44
N LEU A 189 2.06 10.47 -43.39
CA LEU A 189 0.74 10.47 -42.78
C LEU A 189 -0.22 9.67 -43.63
N ASP A 190 -0.77 8.58 -43.11
CA ASP A 190 -2.12 8.18 -43.47
C ASP A 190 -2.81 7.31 -42.41
N ASN A 191 -4.06 7.65 -42.18
CA ASN A 191 -5.05 7.11 -41.30
C ASN A 191 -5.15 5.58 -41.28
N ASN A 192 -5.07 4.94 -40.09
CA ASN A 192 -5.95 3.79 -39.83
C ASN A 192 -6.15 3.55 -38.35
N LYS A 193 -7.41 3.64 -37.93
CA LYS A 193 -7.92 3.24 -36.61
C LYS A 193 -7.69 1.76 -36.37
N VAL A 194 -6.86 1.42 -35.39
CA VAL A 194 -6.82 0.07 -34.83
C VAL A 194 -7.43 0.11 -33.44
N SER A 195 -8.63 -0.44 -33.33
CA SER A 195 -9.31 -0.69 -32.05
C SER A 195 -8.57 -1.76 -31.27
N LYS A 196 -7.90 -1.40 -30.17
CA LYS A 196 -7.42 -2.37 -29.18
C LYS A 196 -8.62 -2.87 -28.39
N LYS A 197 -8.92 -4.17 -28.51
CA LYS A 197 -9.84 -4.86 -27.62
C LYS A 197 -9.20 -4.95 -26.24
N ASP A 198 -9.72 -4.17 -25.30
CA ASP A 198 -9.41 -4.29 -23.86
C ASP A 198 -10.05 -5.55 -23.28
N ASN A 199 -9.25 -6.60 -23.12
CA ASN A 199 -9.64 -7.79 -22.34
C ASN A 199 -9.32 -7.57 -20.85
N THR A 200 -9.84 -6.54 -20.24
CA THR A 200 -9.80 -6.34 -18.79
C THR A 200 -11.09 -6.86 -18.16
N LYS A 201 -11.04 -8.05 -17.58
CA LYS A 201 -12.14 -8.57 -16.74
C LYS A 201 -12.23 -7.69 -15.49
N ARG A 202 -13.27 -6.86 -15.41
CA ARG A 202 -13.63 -6.12 -14.20
C ARG A 202 -14.33 -7.08 -13.24
N LEU A 203 -13.70 -7.38 -12.11
CA LEU A 203 -14.36 -8.00 -10.98
C LEU A 203 -14.93 -6.89 -10.08
N ILE A 204 -16.24 -6.73 -10.11
CA ILE A 204 -16.97 -5.88 -9.16
C ILE A 204 -17.36 -6.82 -8.01
N LEU A 205 -16.85 -6.54 -6.83
CA LEU A 205 -17.24 -7.23 -5.61
C LEU A 205 -18.14 -6.29 -4.82
N GLU A 206 -19.40 -6.67 -4.67
CA GLU A 206 -20.32 -6.03 -3.74
C GLU A 206 -20.02 -6.54 -2.32
N ILE A 207 -19.92 -5.61 -1.37
CA ILE A 207 -19.71 -5.89 0.06
C ILE A 207 -20.96 -5.40 0.81
#